data_d04707a20dd6b3d179eff262055d07c3
#
_entry.id   d04707a20dd6b3d179eff262055d07c3
#
_cell.length_a   1.000
_cell.length_b   1.000
_cell.length_c   1.000
_cell.angle_alpha   90.00
_cell.angle_beta   90.00
_cell.angle_gamma   90.00
#
_symmetry.space_group_name_H-M   'P 1'
#
loop_
_entity.id
_entity.type
_entity.pdbx_description
1 polymer ?
#
loop_
_entity_poly.entity_id
_entity_poly.type
_entity_poly.pdbx_seq_one_letter_code
_entity_poly.pdbx_strand_id
1 'polypeptide(L)'
;MYNAAVWLSTVKEQLGKDIEIDWQPLSLSQINSSEEDGYKFWERPEALDGSDNTLLAHRAGLAAKRQGKEAFESFFMSLLKARHEEKKDLTDPSVIDAAVADSGIDKGRFIEDLADPDLLRELGESHTKAVEEHGAFGVPTYVFPNGHAAFIKMFVPPAEQAVGMYDNLMQMVNEFQYVGEVKRPQPPWPHGVI
;
A
#
# COMPACT_ATOMS: atom_id res chain seq x y z
N MET A 1 0.66 -6.59 -2.43
CA MET A 1 1.01 -5.58 -1.39
C MET A 1 1.53 -6.26 -0.13
N TYR A 2 0.79 -7.15 0.53
CA TYR A 2 1.18 -7.79 1.79
C TYR A 2 2.58 -8.43 1.77
N ASN A 3 2.85 -9.31 0.79
CA ASN A 3 4.18 -9.96 0.68
C ASN A 3 5.34 -8.96 0.60
N ALA A 4 5.13 -7.84 -0.09
CA ALA A 4 6.14 -6.79 -0.18
C ALA A 4 6.37 -6.08 1.17
N ALA A 5 5.30 -5.82 1.93
CA ALA A 5 5.43 -5.22 3.25
C ALA A 5 6.16 -6.14 4.24
N VAL A 6 5.83 -7.44 4.25
CA VAL A 6 6.52 -8.45 5.08
C VAL A 6 7.99 -8.56 4.70
N TRP A 7 8.29 -8.65 3.40
CA TRP A 7 9.67 -8.70 2.93
C TRP A 7 10.47 -7.46 3.31
N LEU A 8 9.94 -6.26 3.10
CA LEU A 8 10.62 -5.01 3.45
C LEU A 8 10.84 -4.87 4.97
N SER A 9 9.90 -5.36 5.79
CA SER A 9 10.08 -5.42 7.24
C SER A 9 11.27 -6.30 7.62
N THR A 10 11.38 -7.51 7.03
CA THR A 10 12.51 -8.40 7.23
C THR A 10 13.85 -7.76 6.80
N VAL A 11 13.86 -7.06 5.66
CA VAL A 11 15.05 -6.35 5.18
C VAL A 11 15.46 -5.24 6.15
N LYS A 12 14.51 -4.44 6.64
CA LYS A 12 14.78 -3.40 7.67
C LYS A 12 15.42 -3.99 8.92
N GLU A 13 14.85 -5.08 9.43
CA GLU A 13 15.38 -5.77 10.63
C GLU A 13 16.81 -6.25 10.43
N GLN A 14 17.11 -6.89 9.29
CA GLN A 14 18.43 -7.48 9.03
C GLN A 14 19.51 -6.44 8.73
N LEU A 15 19.17 -5.38 8.01
CA LEU A 15 20.14 -4.32 7.70
C LEU A 15 20.41 -3.41 8.90
N GLY A 16 19.55 -3.41 9.92
CA GLY A 16 19.65 -2.49 11.06
C GLY A 16 19.68 -1.03 10.62
N LYS A 17 19.19 -0.74 9.43
CA LYS A 17 19.11 0.58 8.83
C LYS A 17 17.66 0.95 8.69
N ASP A 18 17.36 2.21 8.92
CA ASP A 18 16.11 2.78 8.44
C ASP A 18 16.14 2.85 6.91
N ILE A 19 15.48 1.88 6.29
CA ILE A 19 15.09 2.04 4.90
C ILE A 19 13.91 2.99 4.92
N GLU A 20 14.09 4.15 4.34
CA GLU A 20 13.02 5.14 4.23
C GLU A 20 12.01 4.67 3.20
N ILE A 21 10.80 4.36 3.67
CA ILE A 21 9.68 3.97 2.83
C ILE A 21 8.55 4.96 3.09
N ASP A 22 8.12 5.65 2.04
CA ASP A 22 6.91 6.45 2.06
C ASP A 22 5.78 5.67 1.38
N TRP A 23 4.91 5.10 2.19
CA TRP A 23 3.74 4.37 1.72
C TRP A 23 2.67 5.32 1.21
N GLN A 24 2.34 5.23 -0.07
CA GLN A 24 1.33 6.06 -0.72
C GLN A 24 0.10 5.24 -1.11
N PRO A 25 -1.12 5.77 -0.92
CA PRO A 25 -2.33 5.08 -1.32
C PRO A 25 -2.53 5.11 -2.84
N LEU A 26 -2.99 3.98 -3.38
CA LEU A 26 -3.40 3.83 -4.77
C LEU A 26 -4.72 3.06 -4.82
N SER A 27 -5.79 3.68 -5.31
CA SER A 27 -7.09 3.04 -5.41
C SER A 27 -7.15 2.05 -6.58
N LEU A 28 -7.16 0.74 -6.26
CA LEU A 28 -7.37 -0.30 -7.27
C LEU A 28 -8.80 -0.30 -7.81
N SER A 29 -9.78 0.15 -7.02
CA SER A 29 -11.16 0.35 -7.49
C SER A 29 -11.21 1.35 -8.63
N GLN A 30 -10.44 2.44 -8.55
CA GLN A 30 -10.33 3.43 -9.63
C GLN A 30 -9.64 2.85 -10.86
N ILE A 31 -8.48 2.15 -10.68
CA ILE A 31 -7.74 1.56 -11.81
C ILE A 31 -8.58 0.53 -12.58
N ASN A 32 -9.38 -0.27 -11.86
CA ASN A 32 -10.18 -1.34 -12.45
C ASN A 32 -11.62 -0.89 -12.76
N SER A 33 -11.91 0.40 -12.66
CA SER A 33 -13.23 0.93 -12.97
C SER A 33 -13.52 0.81 -14.46
N SER A 34 -14.78 0.46 -14.77
CA SER A 34 -15.36 0.53 -16.12
C SER A 34 -16.25 1.75 -16.30
N GLU A 35 -16.25 2.66 -15.35
CA GLU A 35 -17.01 3.91 -15.41
C GLU A 35 -16.48 4.84 -16.50
N GLU A 36 -17.27 5.85 -16.85
CA GLU A 36 -16.95 6.82 -17.89
C GLU A 36 -15.63 7.58 -17.57
N ASP A 37 -14.98 8.06 -18.62
CA ASP A 37 -13.79 8.91 -18.51
C ASP A 37 -14.05 10.10 -17.57
N GLY A 38 -13.15 10.32 -16.63
CA GLY A 38 -13.25 11.37 -15.63
C GLY A 38 -13.98 11.00 -14.34
N TYR A 39 -14.55 9.79 -14.25
CA TYR A 39 -15.14 9.32 -13.01
C TYR A 39 -14.08 9.06 -11.95
N LYS A 40 -14.32 9.57 -10.73
CA LYS A 40 -13.40 9.43 -9.60
C LYS A 40 -14.12 8.97 -8.34
N PHE A 41 -13.71 7.84 -7.79
CA PHE A 41 -14.32 7.27 -6.59
C PHE A 41 -14.28 8.21 -5.38
N TRP A 42 -13.24 9.02 -5.26
CA TRP A 42 -13.07 9.96 -4.13
C TRP A 42 -13.86 11.27 -4.28
N GLU A 43 -14.49 11.53 -5.42
CA GLU A 43 -15.36 12.69 -5.65
C GLU A 43 -16.85 12.35 -5.55
N ARG A 44 -17.20 11.08 -5.31
CA ARG A 44 -18.61 10.66 -5.21
C ARG A 44 -19.28 11.18 -3.94
N PRO A 45 -20.56 11.57 -4.00
CA PRO A 45 -21.33 11.97 -2.81
C PRO A 45 -21.28 10.92 -1.69
N GLU A 46 -21.41 9.63 -2.04
CA GLU A 46 -21.43 8.51 -1.11
C GLU A 46 -20.08 8.28 -0.42
N ALA A 47 -18.97 8.62 -1.07
CA ALA A 47 -17.64 8.62 -0.46
C ALA A 47 -17.47 9.80 0.49
N LEU A 48 -18.08 10.95 0.16
CA LEU A 48 -18.02 12.17 0.95
C LEU A 48 -18.90 12.10 2.20
N ASP A 49 -20.11 11.57 2.09
CA ASP A 49 -21.05 11.43 3.22
C ASP A 49 -20.81 10.18 4.08
N GLY A 50 -19.90 9.29 3.62
CA GLY A 50 -19.52 8.08 4.36
C GLY A 50 -20.51 6.93 4.22
N SER A 51 -21.48 6.99 3.29
CA SER A 51 -22.41 5.89 3.01
C SER A 51 -21.77 4.77 2.18
N ASP A 52 -20.65 5.07 1.48
CA ASP A 52 -19.82 4.10 0.77
C ASP A 52 -18.46 3.92 1.42
N ASN A 53 -18.19 2.71 1.88
CA ASN A 53 -16.96 2.33 2.55
C ASN A 53 -15.86 1.79 1.61
N THR A 54 -16.03 1.87 0.30
CA THR A 54 -15.04 1.37 -0.69
C THR A 54 -13.64 1.97 -0.47
N LEU A 55 -13.57 3.22 -0.04
CA LEU A 55 -12.31 3.92 0.23
C LEU A 55 -11.95 4.01 1.73
N LEU A 56 -12.69 3.33 2.60
CA LEU A 56 -12.49 3.42 4.06
C LEU A 56 -11.08 3.05 4.49
N ALA A 57 -10.52 1.95 3.98
CA ALA A 57 -9.16 1.52 4.33
C ALA A 57 -8.09 2.53 3.89
N HIS A 58 -8.28 3.22 2.77
CA HIS A 58 -7.35 4.27 2.31
C HIS A 58 -7.43 5.51 3.20
N ARG A 59 -8.65 5.97 3.53
CA ARG A 59 -8.87 7.08 4.47
C ARG A 59 -8.26 6.75 5.84
N ALA A 60 -8.51 5.55 6.35
CA ALA A 60 -7.97 5.08 7.61
C ALA A 60 -6.42 5.04 7.60
N GLY A 61 -5.82 4.61 6.51
CA GLY A 61 -4.36 4.65 6.33
C GLY A 61 -3.80 6.08 6.37
N LEU A 62 -4.46 7.03 5.70
CA LEU A 62 -4.04 8.44 5.73
C LEU A 62 -4.24 9.07 7.11
N ALA A 63 -5.35 8.78 7.80
CA ALA A 63 -5.56 9.22 9.18
C ALA A 63 -4.47 8.67 10.13
N ALA A 64 -4.11 7.40 9.97
CA ALA A 64 -3.04 6.78 10.75
C ALA A 64 -1.67 7.44 10.49
N LYS A 65 -1.36 7.83 9.25
CA LYS A 65 -0.11 8.55 8.89
C LYS A 65 0.05 9.88 9.65
N ARG A 66 -1.04 10.55 10.02
CA ARG A 66 -1.01 11.79 10.81
C ARG A 66 -0.49 11.60 12.23
N GLN A 67 -0.44 10.36 12.72
CA GLN A 67 0.11 10.02 14.04
C GLN A 67 1.58 9.58 14.02
N GLY A 68 2.19 9.62 12.86
CA GLY A 68 3.61 9.31 12.66
C GLY A 68 3.88 7.95 12.05
N LYS A 69 5.13 7.75 11.66
CA LYS A 69 5.59 6.61 10.85
C LYS A 69 5.37 5.27 11.55
N GLU A 70 5.77 5.16 12.82
CA GLU A 70 5.68 3.90 13.57
C GLU A 70 4.24 3.47 13.78
N ALA A 71 3.38 4.40 14.19
CA ALA A 71 1.96 4.16 14.38
C ALA A 71 1.28 3.72 13.07
N PHE A 72 1.60 4.42 11.97
CA PHE A 72 1.11 4.04 10.64
C PHE A 72 1.59 2.65 10.21
N GLU A 73 2.89 2.33 10.32
CA GLU A 73 3.43 1.04 9.88
C GLU A 73 2.79 -0.12 10.68
N SER A 74 2.58 0.05 11.98
CA SER A 74 1.88 -0.92 12.83
C SER A 74 0.42 -1.12 12.38
N PHE A 75 -0.32 -0.04 12.19
CA PHE A 75 -1.69 -0.07 11.70
C PHE A 75 -1.80 -0.71 10.32
N PHE A 76 -0.92 -0.32 9.40
CA PHE A 76 -0.89 -0.83 8.04
C PHE A 76 -0.64 -2.34 8.00
N MET A 77 0.29 -2.86 8.81
CA MET A 77 0.52 -4.30 8.92
C MET A 77 -0.68 -5.04 9.50
N SER A 78 -1.38 -4.48 10.49
CA SER A 78 -2.63 -5.05 11.01
C SER A 78 -3.71 -5.14 9.94
N LEU A 79 -3.91 -4.09 9.15
CA LEU A 79 -4.87 -4.12 8.02
C LEU A 79 -4.48 -5.15 6.96
N LEU A 80 -3.21 -5.23 6.60
CA LEU A 80 -2.74 -6.19 5.61
C LEU A 80 -2.92 -7.64 6.08
N LYS A 81 -2.66 -7.94 7.36
CA LYS A 81 -2.95 -9.25 7.97
C LYS A 81 -4.44 -9.56 7.93
N ALA A 82 -5.27 -8.65 8.40
CA ALA A 82 -6.72 -8.81 8.38
C ALA A 82 -7.22 -9.18 6.97
N ARG A 83 -6.75 -8.48 5.93
CA ARG A 83 -7.16 -8.74 4.55
C ARG A 83 -6.60 -10.04 3.99
N HIS A 84 -5.29 -10.29 4.14
CA HIS A 84 -4.59 -11.34 3.39
C HIS A 84 -4.53 -12.68 4.13
N GLU A 85 -4.40 -12.68 5.44
CA GLU A 85 -4.38 -13.90 6.25
C GLU A 85 -5.78 -14.28 6.74
N GLU A 86 -6.51 -13.30 7.32
CA GLU A 86 -7.81 -13.56 7.95
C GLU A 86 -8.99 -13.43 6.99
N LYS A 87 -8.75 -12.96 5.75
CA LYS A 87 -9.75 -12.77 4.69
C LYS A 87 -10.90 -11.82 5.05
N LYS A 88 -10.64 -10.88 5.97
CA LYS A 88 -11.62 -9.88 6.38
C LYS A 88 -11.88 -8.85 5.28
N ASP A 89 -13.07 -8.26 5.33
CA ASP A 89 -13.47 -7.19 4.44
C ASP A 89 -13.02 -5.84 5.02
N LEU A 90 -12.18 -5.10 4.28
CA LEU A 90 -11.70 -3.79 4.71
C LEU A 90 -12.72 -2.65 4.53
N THR A 91 -13.87 -2.94 3.96
CA THR A 91 -15.02 -2.01 3.94
C THR A 91 -15.85 -2.07 5.23
N ASP A 92 -15.60 -3.07 6.09
CA ASP A 92 -16.22 -3.20 7.40
C ASP A 92 -15.49 -2.31 8.42
N PRO A 93 -16.19 -1.31 9.02
CA PRO A 93 -15.60 -0.43 10.02
C PRO A 93 -15.03 -1.18 11.24
N SER A 94 -15.61 -2.32 11.60
CA SER A 94 -15.13 -3.12 12.73
C SER A 94 -13.72 -3.67 12.52
N VAL A 95 -13.34 -3.94 11.26
CA VAL A 95 -11.99 -4.38 10.89
C VAL A 95 -10.98 -3.24 11.06
N ILE A 96 -11.37 -2.03 10.70
CA ILE A 96 -10.56 -0.82 10.92
C ILE A 96 -10.38 -0.56 12.42
N ASP A 97 -11.47 -0.64 13.20
CA ASP A 97 -11.43 -0.48 14.66
C ASP A 97 -10.49 -1.49 15.34
N ALA A 98 -10.52 -2.75 14.91
CA ALA A 98 -9.61 -3.77 15.42
C ALA A 98 -8.15 -3.44 15.10
N ALA A 99 -7.84 -3.02 13.86
CA ALA A 99 -6.50 -2.62 13.47
C ALA A 99 -5.98 -1.41 14.26
N VAL A 100 -6.85 -0.44 14.58
CA VAL A 100 -6.51 0.70 15.45
C VAL A 100 -6.16 0.23 16.87
N ALA A 101 -6.96 -0.69 17.43
CA ALA A 101 -6.72 -1.21 18.77
C ALA A 101 -5.38 -1.95 18.89
N ASP A 102 -4.98 -2.67 17.82
CA ASP A 102 -3.75 -3.48 17.80
C ASP A 102 -2.48 -2.67 17.49
N SER A 103 -2.62 -1.44 17.01
CA SER A 103 -1.49 -0.66 16.47
C SER A 103 -0.88 0.36 17.43
N GLY A 104 -1.49 0.60 18.57
CA GLY A 104 -1.05 1.65 19.52
C GLY A 104 -1.39 3.08 19.08
N ILE A 105 -2.22 3.25 18.05
CA ILE A 105 -2.74 4.54 17.60
C ILE A 105 -3.66 5.13 18.68
N ASP A 106 -3.58 6.44 18.92
CA ASP A 106 -4.57 7.17 19.70
C ASP A 106 -5.92 7.16 18.98
N LYS A 107 -6.86 6.39 19.54
CA LYS A 107 -8.18 6.19 18.95
C LYS A 107 -8.99 7.48 18.85
N GLY A 108 -8.89 8.37 19.84
CA GLY A 108 -9.63 9.63 19.84
C GLY A 108 -9.20 10.52 18.67
N ARG A 109 -7.90 10.75 18.57
CA ARG A 109 -7.30 11.50 17.46
C ARG A 109 -7.56 10.85 16.11
N PHE A 110 -7.48 9.50 16.03
CA PHE A 110 -7.76 8.78 14.80
C PHE A 110 -9.19 9.02 14.28
N ILE A 111 -10.18 9.02 15.16
CA ILE A 111 -11.58 9.30 14.79
C ILE A 111 -11.73 10.73 14.26
N GLU A 112 -11.10 11.71 14.91
CA GLU A 112 -11.10 13.11 14.45
C GLU A 112 -10.45 13.24 13.08
N ASP A 113 -9.26 12.65 12.91
CA ASP A 113 -8.54 12.65 11.63
C ASP A 113 -9.33 11.92 10.52
N LEU A 114 -9.96 10.78 10.83
CA LEU A 114 -10.75 10.00 9.86
C LEU A 114 -11.99 10.76 9.35
N ALA A 115 -12.52 11.66 10.17
CA ALA A 115 -13.67 12.49 9.80
C ALA A 115 -13.29 13.66 8.87
N ASP A 116 -12.01 13.92 8.65
CA ASP A 116 -11.54 15.00 7.79
C ASP A 116 -11.83 14.69 6.31
N PRO A 117 -12.63 15.52 5.60
CA PRO A 117 -12.94 15.32 4.19
C PRO A 117 -11.71 15.47 3.27
N ASP A 118 -10.66 16.14 3.73
CA ASP A 118 -9.41 16.31 2.97
C ASP A 118 -8.69 14.98 2.70
N LEU A 119 -8.94 13.93 3.46
CA LEU A 119 -8.37 12.61 3.21
C LEU A 119 -8.74 12.05 1.83
N LEU A 120 -9.95 12.34 1.33
CA LEU A 120 -10.36 11.92 -0.01
C LEU A 120 -9.62 12.72 -1.09
N ARG A 121 -9.38 14.00 -0.87
CA ARG A 121 -8.55 14.82 -1.77
C ARG A 121 -7.10 14.32 -1.78
N GLU A 122 -6.51 14.06 -0.61
CA GLU A 122 -5.16 13.49 -0.48
C GLU A 122 -5.03 12.14 -1.19
N LEU A 123 -6.04 11.27 -1.07
CA LEU A 123 -6.09 10.01 -1.81
C LEU A 123 -6.11 10.23 -3.32
N GLY A 124 -6.94 11.15 -3.79
CA GLY A 124 -7.08 11.50 -5.20
C GLY A 124 -5.77 12.04 -5.79
N GLU A 125 -5.10 12.96 -5.08
CA GLU A 125 -3.81 13.52 -5.47
C GLU A 125 -2.73 12.44 -5.54
N SER A 126 -2.64 11.57 -4.51
CA SER A 126 -1.69 10.45 -4.49
C SER A 126 -1.93 9.48 -5.63
N HIS A 127 -3.19 9.11 -5.88
CA HIS A 127 -3.56 8.22 -6.97
C HIS A 127 -3.19 8.80 -8.33
N THR A 128 -3.62 10.05 -8.59
CA THR A 128 -3.36 10.74 -9.85
C THR A 128 -1.87 10.86 -10.12
N LYS A 129 -1.11 11.27 -9.13
CA LYS A 129 0.35 11.34 -9.22
C LYS A 129 0.98 9.98 -9.56
N ALA A 130 0.56 8.93 -8.88
CA ALA A 130 1.08 7.59 -9.13
C ALA A 130 0.81 7.11 -10.55
N VAL A 131 -0.39 7.37 -11.08
CA VAL A 131 -0.79 6.94 -12.43
C VAL A 131 -0.15 7.82 -13.50
N GLU A 132 -0.26 9.16 -13.38
CA GLU A 132 0.16 10.08 -14.45
C GLU A 132 1.66 10.31 -14.50
N GLU A 133 2.33 10.41 -13.33
CA GLU A 133 3.78 10.67 -13.29
C GLU A 133 4.62 9.39 -13.32
N HIS A 134 4.10 8.29 -12.73
CA HIS A 134 4.87 7.06 -12.56
C HIS A 134 4.31 5.85 -13.32
N GLY A 135 3.20 6.01 -14.05
CA GLY A 135 2.58 4.94 -14.82
C GLY A 135 2.09 3.76 -13.97
N ALA A 136 1.73 4.00 -12.71
CA ALA A 136 1.30 2.93 -11.82
C ALA A 136 -0.05 2.35 -12.27
N PHE A 137 -0.09 1.04 -12.46
CA PHE A 137 -1.28 0.28 -12.88
C PHE A 137 -1.67 -0.81 -11.87
N GLY A 138 -0.98 -0.89 -10.75
CA GLY A 138 -1.21 -1.88 -9.71
C GLY A 138 -0.29 -1.71 -8.50
N VAL A 139 -0.43 -2.61 -7.52
CA VAL A 139 0.34 -2.57 -6.28
C VAL A 139 1.05 -3.90 -6.00
N PRO A 140 2.27 -3.85 -5.46
CA PRO A 140 3.08 -2.67 -5.16
C PRO A 140 3.79 -2.10 -6.39
N THR A 141 3.72 -0.81 -6.58
CA THR A 141 4.61 -0.06 -7.47
C THR A 141 5.63 0.69 -6.61
N TYR A 142 6.90 0.50 -6.92
CA TYR A 142 8.02 1.16 -6.25
C TYR A 142 8.43 2.37 -7.08
N VAL A 143 8.58 3.51 -6.44
CA VAL A 143 9.09 4.74 -7.05
C VAL A 143 10.37 5.13 -6.35
N PHE A 144 11.41 5.40 -7.10
CA PHE A 144 12.74 5.70 -6.58
C PHE A 144 13.05 7.20 -6.68
N PRO A 145 14.00 7.72 -5.87
CA PRO A 145 14.33 9.15 -5.88
C PRO A 145 14.79 9.70 -7.24
N ASN A 146 15.29 8.83 -8.12
CA ASN A 146 15.68 9.20 -9.50
C ASN A 146 14.50 9.25 -10.48
N GLY A 147 13.27 9.01 -10.01
CA GLY A 147 12.04 8.98 -10.81
C GLY A 147 11.74 7.65 -11.49
N HIS A 148 12.64 6.67 -11.42
CA HIS A 148 12.35 5.34 -11.93
C HIS A 148 11.24 4.67 -11.12
N ALA A 149 10.37 3.94 -11.80
CA ALA A 149 9.29 3.19 -11.17
C ALA A 149 9.24 1.76 -11.68
N ALA A 150 8.84 0.83 -10.81
CA ALA A 150 8.65 -0.57 -11.17
C ALA A 150 7.49 -1.22 -10.41
N PHE A 151 6.62 -1.92 -11.12
CA PHE A 151 5.65 -2.84 -10.50
C PHE A 151 6.33 -4.19 -10.26
N ILE A 152 6.44 -4.60 -9.00
CA ILE A 152 7.13 -5.85 -8.64
C ILE A 152 6.22 -6.72 -7.78
N LYS A 153 5.62 -7.73 -8.40
CA LYS A 153 4.82 -8.73 -7.70
C LYS A 153 5.73 -9.86 -7.22
N MET A 154 5.67 -10.19 -5.93
CA MET A 154 6.58 -11.15 -5.32
C MET A 154 5.89 -12.06 -4.31
N PHE A 155 6.54 -13.16 -3.97
CA PHE A 155 6.31 -13.95 -2.77
C PHE A 155 7.27 -13.51 -1.66
N VAL A 156 6.94 -13.81 -0.41
CA VAL A 156 7.87 -13.57 0.71
C VAL A 156 9.05 -14.53 0.56
N PRO A 157 10.29 -14.02 0.39
CA PRO A 157 11.45 -14.89 0.34
C PRO A 157 11.79 -15.44 1.72
N PRO A 158 12.55 -16.55 1.80
CA PRO A 158 13.20 -16.94 3.05
C PRO A 158 14.03 -15.79 3.63
N ALA A 159 14.07 -15.66 4.97
CA ALA A 159 14.69 -14.52 5.62
C ALA A 159 16.16 -14.33 5.21
N GLU A 160 16.92 -15.43 5.06
CA GLU A 160 18.32 -15.40 4.62
C GLU A 160 18.53 -14.89 3.18
N GLN A 161 17.49 -14.81 2.38
CA GLN A 161 17.52 -14.29 0.99
C GLN A 161 16.97 -12.86 0.89
N ALA A 162 16.35 -12.33 1.95
CA ALA A 162 15.60 -11.08 1.90
C ALA A 162 16.45 -9.90 1.47
N VAL A 163 17.65 -9.73 2.07
CA VAL A 163 18.58 -8.63 1.76
C VAL A 163 19.17 -8.79 0.36
N GLY A 164 19.64 -9.98 0.00
CA GLY A 164 20.21 -10.21 -1.33
C GLY A 164 19.18 -9.96 -2.46
N MET A 165 17.92 -10.32 -2.22
CA MET A 165 16.83 -9.99 -3.15
C MET A 165 16.59 -8.47 -3.22
N TYR A 166 16.64 -7.77 -2.09
CA TYR A 166 16.50 -6.33 -2.03
C TYR A 166 17.59 -5.64 -2.85
N ASP A 167 18.86 -5.96 -2.61
CA ASP A 167 20.00 -5.34 -3.30
C ASP A 167 19.92 -5.55 -4.81
N ASN A 168 19.62 -6.78 -5.26
CA ASN A 168 19.50 -7.09 -6.67
C ASN A 168 18.33 -6.35 -7.34
N LEU A 169 17.17 -6.24 -6.68
CA LEU A 169 16.02 -5.51 -7.22
C LEU A 169 16.29 -4.00 -7.27
N MET A 170 16.89 -3.45 -6.21
CA MET A 170 17.26 -2.03 -6.16
C MET A 170 18.25 -1.70 -7.28
N GLN A 171 19.28 -2.51 -7.46
CA GLN A 171 20.25 -2.33 -8.55
C GLN A 171 19.58 -2.42 -9.92
N MET A 172 18.77 -3.47 -10.14
CA MET A 172 18.08 -3.69 -11.42
C MET A 172 17.22 -2.51 -11.84
N VAL A 173 16.43 -1.97 -10.91
CA VAL A 173 15.52 -0.87 -11.22
C VAL A 173 16.24 0.46 -11.35
N ASN A 174 17.27 0.72 -10.54
CA ASN A 174 17.96 2.01 -10.57
C ASN A 174 19.02 2.11 -11.67
N GLU A 175 19.73 1.02 -11.99
CA GLU A 175 20.88 1.07 -12.88
C GLU A 175 20.59 0.48 -14.27
N PHE A 176 19.69 -0.52 -14.36
CA PHE A 176 19.43 -1.25 -15.60
C PHE A 176 18.06 -0.92 -16.20
N GLN A 177 17.86 0.34 -16.57
CA GLN A 177 16.61 0.88 -17.10
C GLN A 177 16.13 0.24 -18.44
N TYR A 178 16.92 -0.64 -19.05
CA TYR A 178 16.56 -1.33 -20.29
C TYR A 178 15.80 -2.63 -20.05
N VAL A 179 15.62 -3.05 -18.79
CA VAL A 179 14.81 -4.22 -18.44
C VAL A 179 13.37 -3.77 -18.23
N GLY A 180 12.55 -3.94 -19.27
CA GLY A 180 11.14 -3.52 -19.23
C GLY A 180 10.22 -4.50 -18.50
N GLU A 181 10.44 -5.80 -18.63
CA GLU A 181 9.63 -6.83 -17.97
C GLU A 181 10.45 -8.08 -17.66
N VAL A 182 10.26 -8.64 -16.46
CA VAL A 182 10.71 -9.97 -16.09
C VAL A 182 9.52 -10.74 -15.53
N LYS A 183 9.16 -11.84 -16.18
CA LYS A 183 8.01 -12.66 -15.78
C LYS A 183 8.38 -14.14 -15.68
N ARG A 184 8.06 -14.77 -14.55
CA ARG A 184 8.20 -16.23 -14.42
C ARG A 184 7.03 -16.91 -15.12
N PRO A 185 7.28 -17.78 -16.09
CA PRO A 185 6.24 -18.22 -17.02
C PRO A 185 5.21 -19.18 -16.45
N GLN A 186 5.50 -20.02 -15.50
CA GLN A 186 4.52 -20.98 -14.94
C GLN A 186 4.95 -21.57 -13.59
N PRO A 187 3.99 -22.11 -12.81
CA PRO A 187 4.26 -22.92 -11.62
C PRO A 187 5.23 -24.11 -11.91
N PRO A 188 5.94 -24.60 -10.87
CA PRO A 188 5.64 -24.35 -9.47
C PRO A 188 6.18 -23.02 -8.97
N TRP A 189 5.25 -22.15 -8.56
CA TRP A 189 5.58 -20.91 -7.88
C TRP A 189 5.83 -21.21 -6.40
N PRO A 190 6.74 -20.50 -5.72
CA PRO A 190 6.82 -20.57 -4.28
C PRO A 190 5.44 -20.32 -3.67
N HIS A 191 5.07 -21.09 -2.64
CA HIS A 191 3.84 -20.86 -1.93
C HIS A 191 3.93 -19.51 -1.21
N GLY A 192 2.93 -18.68 -1.37
CA GLY A 192 2.81 -17.39 -0.73
C GLY A 192 1.39 -16.87 -0.83
N VAL A 193 1.08 -15.84 -0.07
CA VAL A 193 -0.20 -15.13 -0.18
C VAL A 193 -0.12 -14.28 -1.45
N ILE A 194 -1.05 -14.51 -2.38
CA ILE A 194 -1.20 -13.72 -3.61
C ILE A 194 -2.28 -12.68 -3.40
#